data_a4e2be3ba087cf227aa78deac45b0bce
#
_entry.id   a4e2be3ba087cf227aa78deac45b0bce
#
_cell.length_a   1.000
_cell.length_b   1.000
_cell.length_c   1.000
_cell.angle_alpha   90.00
_cell.angle_beta   90.00
_cell.angle_gamma   90.00
#
_symmetry.space_group_name_H-M   'P 1'
#
loop_
_entity.id
_entity.type
_entity.pdbx_description
1 polymer ?
#
loop_
_entity_poly.entity_id
_entity_poly.type
_entity_poly.pdbx_seq_one_letter_code
_entity_poly.pdbx_strand_id
1 'polypeptide(L)'
;MSTRQRKPTSKVVRDTAKSVEKGIENALTVLWDDLPSWQQDNHYIHSGYRPASSSFKKSFSSLGYIHNESVNIYSHLLGAIGFVAAGYTLYSSIRPRYQTSTPADILAFGAFFLGAALCLGMSATYHAISNHSAAVAKFGNKLDYVGIGE
;
A
#
# COMPACT_ATOMS: atom_id res chain seq x y z
N MET A 1 51.30 5.21 22.95
CA MET A 1 50.95 4.78 21.57
C MET A 1 49.48 5.08 21.34
N SER A 2 49.14 6.10 20.55
CA SER A 2 47.73 6.47 20.25
C SER A 2 47.27 5.66 19.03
N THR A 3 46.34 4.75 19.22
CA THR A 3 45.70 3.96 18.15
C THR A 3 44.71 4.87 17.41
N ARG A 4 45.12 5.38 16.27
CA ARG A 4 44.27 6.17 15.35
C ARG A 4 43.21 5.26 14.76
N GLN A 5 41.99 5.26 15.28
CA GLN A 5 40.84 4.57 14.68
C GLN A 5 40.58 5.15 13.27
N ARG A 6 40.76 4.34 12.23
CA ARG A 6 40.42 4.71 10.87
C ARG A 6 38.89 4.83 10.76
N LYS A 7 38.37 5.98 10.28
CA LYS A 7 36.99 6.15 9.90
C LYS A 7 36.62 5.09 8.84
N PRO A 8 35.48 4.41 8.98
CA PRO A 8 35.05 3.42 7.98
C PRO A 8 34.87 4.07 6.62
N THR A 9 35.30 3.39 5.56
CA THR A 9 35.11 3.85 4.18
C THR A 9 33.64 3.85 3.81
N SER A 10 33.23 4.73 2.89
CA SER A 10 31.81 4.82 2.43
C SER A 10 31.25 3.47 1.94
N LYS A 11 32.10 2.59 1.42
CA LYS A 11 31.75 1.22 1.01
C LYS A 11 31.37 0.35 2.23
N VAL A 12 32.18 0.36 3.29
CA VAL A 12 31.93 -0.41 4.51
C VAL A 12 30.61 0.04 5.16
N VAL A 13 30.35 1.35 5.24
CA VAL A 13 29.10 1.89 5.79
C VAL A 13 27.91 1.41 4.95
N ARG A 14 28.01 1.44 3.63
CA ARG A 14 26.94 0.97 2.73
C ARG A 14 26.69 -0.53 2.85
N ASP A 15 27.74 -1.34 2.91
CA ASP A 15 27.63 -2.80 3.02
C ASP A 15 27.04 -3.19 4.38
N THR A 16 27.43 -2.51 5.45
CA THR A 16 26.82 -2.70 6.78
C THR A 16 25.35 -2.28 6.79
N ALA A 17 25.00 -1.14 6.19
CA ALA A 17 23.59 -0.70 6.11
C ALA A 17 22.73 -1.72 5.37
N LYS A 18 23.18 -2.25 4.23
CA LYS A 18 22.48 -3.30 3.48
C LYS A 18 22.32 -4.61 4.28
N SER A 19 23.35 -4.99 5.05
CA SER A 19 23.27 -6.19 5.89
C SER A 19 22.27 -6.03 7.03
N VAL A 20 22.20 -4.84 7.64
CA VAL A 20 21.24 -4.51 8.68
C VAL A 20 19.82 -4.48 8.11
N GLU A 21 19.61 -3.81 6.97
CA GLU A 21 18.34 -3.75 6.25
C GLU A 21 17.81 -5.16 5.95
N LYS A 22 18.64 -6.03 5.35
CA LYS A 22 18.28 -7.42 5.08
C LYS A 22 17.99 -8.22 6.34
N GLY A 23 18.71 -7.97 7.43
CA GLY A 23 18.44 -8.58 8.74
C GLY A 23 17.09 -8.17 9.32
N ILE A 24 16.71 -6.90 9.16
CA ILE A 24 15.40 -6.38 9.60
C ILE A 24 14.28 -6.96 8.74
N GLU A 25 14.43 -6.99 7.41
CA GLU A 25 13.46 -7.61 6.50
C GLU A 25 13.19 -9.08 6.87
N ASN A 26 14.24 -9.86 7.08
CA ASN A 26 14.12 -11.28 7.48
C ASN A 26 13.48 -11.46 8.87
N ALA A 27 13.58 -10.48 9.76
CA ALA A 27 12.95 -10.52 11.08
C ALA A 27 11.47 -10.11 11.07
N LEU A 28 11.04 -9.33 10.06
CA LEU A 28 9.68 -8.78 9.96
C LEU A 28 8.79 -9.53 8.95
N THR A 29 9.40 -10.34 8.08
CA THR A 29 8.69 -11.09 7.04
C THR A 29 8.96 -12.59 7.14
N VAL A 30 8.11 -13.38 6.50
CA VAL A 30 8.18 -14.84 6.47
C VAL A 30 8.24 -15.35 5.03
N LEU A 31 8.62 -16.63 4.86
CA LEU A 31 8.62 -17.32 3.57
C LEU A 31 7.22 -17.80 3.22
N TRP A 32 7.00 -18.12 1.94
CA TRP A 32 5.76 -18.70 1.44
C TRP A 32 5.36 -19.98 2.20
N ASP A 33 6.31 -20.88 2.43
CA ASP A 33 6.06 -22.17 3.09
C ASP A 33 5.66 -22.03 4.57
N ASP A 34 6.00 -20.92 5.20
CA ASP A 34 5.64 -20.62 6.60
C ASP A 34 4.25 -19.96 6.74
N LEU A 35 3.59 -19.64 5.61
CA LEU A 35 2.28 -18.99 5.62
C LEU A 35 1.15 -19.99 5.89
N PRO A 36 0.10 -19.57 6.61
CA PRO A 36 -1.15 -20.33 6.64
C PRO A 36 -1.77 -20.36 5.23
N SER A 37 -2.45 -21.45 4.89
CA SER A 37 -3.00 -21.71 3.53
C SER A 37 -3.89 -20.58 2.99
N TRP A 38 -4.61 -19.87 3.86
CA TRP A 38 -5.47 -18.75 3.46
C TRP A 38 -4.71 -17.49 3.01
N GLN A 39 -3.41 -17.43 3.29
CA GLN A 39 -2.52 -16.32 2.93
C GLN A 39 -1.61 -16.67 1.75
N GLN A 40 -1.62 -17.92 1.32
CA GLN A 40 -0.86 -18.43 0.18
C GLN A 40 -1.63 -18.15 -1.13
N ASP A 41 -1.56 -16.92 -1.63
CA ASP A 41 -2.29 -16.43 -2.79
C ASP A 41 -1.48 -16.46 -4.09
N ASN A 42 -0.15 -16.31 -4.02
CA ASN A 42 0.72 -16.23 -5.18
C ASN A 42 2.00 -17.05 -5.01
N HIS A 43 2.01 -18.28 -5.54
CA HIS A 43 3.13 -19.21 -5.45
C HIS A 43 4.42 -18.77 -6.18
N TYR A 44 4.37 -17.71 -6.98
CA TYR A 44 5.56 -17.15 -7.62
C TYR A 44 6.36 -16.22 -6.70
N ILE A 45 5.76 -15.75 -5.61
CA ILE A 45 6.45 -14.96 -4.60
C ILE A 45 6.88 -15.89 -3.47
N HIS A 46 8.18 -16.06 -3.27
CA HIS A 46 8.71 -17.04 -2.31
C HIS A 46 9.06 -16.46 -0.93
N SER A 47 9.13 -15.13 -0.79
CA SER A 47 9.55 -14.46 0.45
C SER A 47 8.99 -13.05 0.57
N GLY A 48 9.23 -12.41 1.73
CA GLY A 48 8.79 -11.04 1.95
C GLY A 48 7.33 -10.93 2.38
N TYR A 49 6.70 -12.01 2.80
CA TYR A 49 5.32 -12.00 3.28
C TYR A 49 5.22 -11.50 4.71
N ARG A 50 4.16 -10.78 5.01
CA ARG A 50 3.81 -10.40 6.37
C ARG A 50 3.26 -11.63 7.12
N PRO A 51 3.69 -11.90 8.36
CA PRO A 51 3.09 -12.97 9.15
C PRO A 51 1.63 -12.65 9.47
N ALA A 52 0.81 -13.67 9.70
CA ALA A 52 -0.56 -13.51 10.19
C ALA A 52 -0.54 -12.77 11.53
N SER A 53 -1.23 -11.63 11.60
CA SER A 53 -1.05 -10.67 12.70
C SER A 53 -2.10 -10.80 13.80
N SER A 54 -3.33 -11.21 13.47
CA SER A 54 -4.52 -11.16 14.33
C SER A 54 -4.72 -9.81 15.04
N SER A 55 -4.19 -8.73 14.45
CA SER A 55 -4.19 -7.38 15.04
C SER A 55 -4.13 -6.30 13.97
N PHE A 56 -5.15 -5.45 13.91
CA PHE A 56 -5.14 -4.28 13.02
C PHE A 56 -3.95 -3.35 13.28
N LYS A 57 -3.58 -3.16 14.56
CA LYS A 57 -2.40 -2.36 14.90
C LYS A 57 -1.13 -2.90 14.26
N LYS A 58 -0.92 -4.23 14.31
CA LYS A 58 0.25 -4.87 13.66
C LYS A 58 0.16 -4.79 12.13
N SER A 59 -1.04 -4.98 11.55
CA SER A 59 -1.26 -4.85 10.11
C SER A 59 -0.92 -3.43 9.64
N PHE A 60 -1.37 -2.39 10.33
CA PHE A 60 -1.00 -1.01 9.98
C PHE A 60 0.47 -0.67 10.29
N SER A 61 1.06 -1.24 11.34
CA SER A 61 2.49 -1.04 11.63
C SER A 61 3.38 -1.61 10.53
N SER A 62 2.90 -2.62 9.77
CA SER A 62 3.65 -3.19 8.64
C SER A 62 3.83 -2.22 7.47
N LEU A 63 3.07 -1.15 7.40
CA LEU A 63 3.29 -0.08 6.42
C LEU A 63 4.66 0.59 6.59
N GLY A 64 5.31 0.46 7.74
CA GLY A 64 6.64 1.01 8.01
C GLY A 64 7.81 0.23 7.41
N TYR A 65 7.58 -0.92 6.78
CA TYR A 65 8.63 -1.72 6.15
C TYR A 65 8.15 -2.35 4.84
N ILE A 66 9.10 -2.81 4.00
CA ILE A 66 8.80 -3.40 2.70
C ILE A 66 8.35 -4.85 2.86
N HIS A 67 7.28 -5.23 2.17
CA HIS A 67 6.71 -6.57 2.12
C HIS A 67 5.97 -6.82 0.80
N ASN A 68 5.50 -8.04 0.55
CA ASN A 68 4.82 -8.44 -0.69
C ASN A 68 3.68 -7.50 -1.13
N GLU A 69 2.94 -6.92 -0.18
CA GLU A 69 1.80 -6.04 -0.46
C GLU A 69 2.15 -4.54 -0.54
N SER A 70 3.41 -4.15 -0.31
CA SER A 70 3.78 -2.73 -0.24
C SER A 70 3.44 -1.97 -1.52
N VAL A 71 3.71 -2.54 -2.69
CA VAL A 71 3.42 -1.89 -3.98
C VAL A 71 1.92 -1.69 -4.16
N ASN A 72 1.10 -2.71 -3.88
CA ASN A 72 -0.35 -2.64 -3.96
C ASN A 72 -0.90 -1.53 -3.05
N ILE A 73 -0.49 -1.54 -1.78
CA ILE A 73 -0.95 -0.56 -0.79
C ILE A 73 -0.61 0.87 -1.23
N TYR A 74 0.68 1.12 -1.51
CA TYR A 74 1.13 2.49 -1.77
C TYR A 74 0.67 3.03 -3.12
N SER A 75 0.67 2.23 -4.18
CA SER A 75 0.19 2.67 -5.49
C SER A 75 -1.29 3.03 -5.45
N HIS A 76 -2.12 2.21 -4.80
CA HIS A 76 -3.55 2.45 -4.69
C HIS A 76 -3.87 3.59 -3.72
N LEU A 77 -3.19 3.69 -2.58
CA LEU A 77 -3.37 4.81 -1.65
C LEU A 77 -3.00 6.15 -2.29
N LEU A 78 -1.85 6.22 -2.96
CA LEU A 78 -1.42 7.43 -3.67
C LEU A 78 -2.35 7.73 -4.85
N GLY A 79 -2.82 6.71 -5.56
CA GLY A 79 -3.82 6.84 -6.61
C GLY A 79 -5.13 7.42 -6.09
N ALA A 80 -5.66 6.91 -4.97
CA ALA A 80 -6.88 7.42 -4.34
C ALA A 80 -6.75 8.91 -3.96
N ILE A 81 -5.63 9.28 -3.31
CA ILE A 81 -5.32 10.68 -2.97
C ILE A 81 -5.21 11.53 -4.24
N GLY A 82 -4.54 11.00 -5.28
CA GLY A 82 -4.36 11.66 -6.57
C GLY A 82 -5.68 11.95 -7.26
N PHE A 83 -6.63 11.00 -7.27
CA PHE A 83 -7.97 11.22 -7.84
C PHE A 83 -8.78 12.27 -7.07
N VAL A 84 -8.71 12.29 -5.74
CA VAL A 84 -9.35 13.35 -4.93
C VAL A 84 -8.74 14.72 -5.27
N ALA A 85 -7.42 14.82 -5.32
CA ALA A 85 -6.73 16.07 -5.65
C ALA A 85 -7.01 16.53 -7.08
N ALA A 86 -6.99 15.61 -8.05
CA ALA A 86 -7.30 15.90 -9.45
C ALA A 86 -8.76 16.36 -9.62
N GLY A 87 -9.73 15.71 -8.96
CA GLY A 87 -11.13 16.09 -8.98
C GLY A 87 -11.35 17.49 -8.42
N TYR A 88 -10.73 17.80 -7.28
CA TYR A 88 -10.78 19.14 -6.70
C TYR A 88 -10.14 20.20 -7.60
N THR A 89 -8.96 19.93 -8.15
CA THR A 89 -8.25 20.85 -9.04
C THR A 89 -9.03 21.10 -10.31
N LEU A 90 -9.57 20.04 -10.92
CA LEU A 90 -10.41 20.14 -12.11
C LEU A 90 -11.65 20.99 -11.83
N TYR A 91 -12.38 20.69 -10.77
CA TYR A 91 -13.56 21.46 -10.37
C TYR A 91 -13.24 22.95 -10.15
N SER A 92 -12.16 23.25 -9.41
CA SER A 92 -11.77 24.63 -9.09
C SER A 92 -11.31 25.41 -10.33
N SER A 93 -10.66 24.75 -11.29
CA SER A 93 -10.12 25.38 -12.50
C SER A 93 -11.16 25.55 -13.60
N ILE A 94 -12.10 24.61 -13.72
CA ILE A 94 -13.08 24.59 -14.81
C ILE A 94 -14.28 25.47 -14.47
N ARG A 95 -14.78 25.41 -13.23
CA ARG A 95 -15.98 26.15 -12.83
C ARG A 95 -15.97 27.64 -13.16
N PRO A 96 -14.88 28.41 -12.95
CA PRO A 96 -14.85 29.82 -13.32
C PRO A 96 -14.79 30.10 -14.82
N ARG A 97 -14.31 29.13 -15.62
CA ARG A 97 -14.03 29.31 -17.05
C ARG A 97 -15.17 28.88 -17.97
N TYR A 98 -15.99 27.93 -17.51
CA TYR A 98 -17.08 27.37 -18.31
C TYR A 98 -18.43 27.82 -17.74
N GLN A 99 -18.91 28.95 -18.24
CA GLN A 99 -20.28 29.44 -17.92
C GLN A 99 -21.38 28.49 -18.44
N THR A 100 -21.01 27.54 -19.29
CA THR A 100 -21.90 26.55 -19.91
C THR A 100 -21.94 25.20 -19.21
N SER A 101 -21.13 24.99 -18.14
CA SER A 101 -21.18 23.75 -17.40
C SER A 101 -22.51 23.57 -16.68
N THR A 102 -23.12 22.42 -16.90
CA THR A 102 -24.41 22.05 -16.29
C THR A 102 -24.20 21.32 -14.95
N PRO A 103 -25.22 21.29 -14.09
CA PRO A 103 -25.18 20.43 -12.90
C PRO A 103 -24.90 18.94 -13.22
N ALA A 104 -25.37 18.48 -14.39
CA ALA A 104 -25.13 17.10 -14.84
C ALA A 104 -23.66 16.83 -15.14
N ASP A 105 -22.93 17.79 -15.72
CA ASP A 105 -21.49 17.68 -15.97
C ASP A 105 -20.72 17.57 -14.64
N ILE A 106 -21.07 18.41 -13.68
CA ILE A 106 -20.45 18.39 -12.33
C ILE A 106 -20.71 17.06 -11.64
N LEU A 107 -21.94 16.53 -11.75
CA LEU A 107 -22.30 15.24 -11.17
C LEU A 107 -21.52 14.08 -11.85
N ALA A 108 -21.43 14.07 -13.17
CA ALA A 108 -20.73 13.04 -13.91
C ALA A 108 -19.23 13.00 -13.59
N PHE A 109 -18.56 14.15 -13.60
CA PHE A 109 -17.16 14.25 -13.21
C PHE A 109 -16.94 13.92 -11.74
N GLY A 110 -17.80 14.39 -10.86
CA GLY A 110 -17.75 14.11 -9.44
C GLY A 110 -17.91 12.61 -9.15
N ALA A 111 -18.85 11.94 -9.82
CA ALA A 111 -19.04 10.50 -9.71
C ALA A 111 -17.82 9.70 -10.19
N PHE A 112 -17.20 10.11 -11.31
CA PHE A 112 -15.99 9.48 -11.83
C PHE A 112 -14.82 9.57 -10.85
N PHE A 113 -14.48 10.77 -10.37
CA PHE A 113 -13.34 10.95 -9.46
C PHE A 113 -13.59 10.31 -8.11
N LEU A 114 -14.83 10.39 -7.59
CA LEU A 114 -15.20 9.74 -6.33
C LEU A 114 -15.16 8.22 -6.47
N GLY A 115 -15.71 7.66 -7.55
CA GLY A 115 -15.68 6.22 -7.83
C GLY A 115 -14.24 5.69 -7.91
N ALA A 116 -13.37 6.37 -8.65
CA ALA A 116 -11.97 6.00 -8.75
C ALA A 116 -11.24 6.08 -7.39
N ALA A 117 -11.48 7.13 -6.61
CA ALA A 117 -10.89 7.28 -5.28
C ALA A 117 -11.38 6.21 -4.31
N LEU A 118 -12.67 5.86 -4.34
CA LEU A 118 -13.25 4.80 -3.51
C LEU A 118 -12.72 3.42 -3.92
N CYS A 119 -12.67 3.11 -5.21
CA CYS A 119 -12.11 1.87 -5.74
C CYS A 119 -10.69 1.65 -5.22
N LEU A 120 -9.79 2.60 -5.46
CA LEU A 120 -8.40 2.49 -5.03
C LEU A 120 -8.24 2.54 -3.50
N GLY A 121 -9.08 3.30 -2.80
CA GLY A 121 -9.08 3.37 -1.34
C GLY A 121 -9.52 2.05 -0.68
N MET A 122 -10.54 1.39 -1.21
CA MET A 122 -11.00 0.08 -0.74
C MET A 122 -9.94 -0.99 -1.01
N SER A 123 -9.32 -0.98 -2.18
CA SER A 123 -8.23 -1.88 -2.52
C SER A 123 -7.01 -1.68 -1.62
N ALA A 124 -6.54 -0.44 -1.42
CA ALA A 124 -5.45 -0.15 -0.49
C ALA A 124 -5.76 -0.63 0.94
N THR A 125 -7.01 -0.48 1.38
CA THR A 125 -7.47 -0.95 2.69
C THR A 125 -7.41 -2.46 2.79
N TYR A 126 -7.90 -3.18 1.76
CA TYR A 126 -7.81 -4.64 1.70
C TYR A 126 -6.35 -5.09 1.83
N HIS A 127 -5.47 -4.60 0.97
CA HIS A 127 -4.06 -4.98 0.99
C HIS A 127 -3.39 -4.62 2.32
N ALA A 128 -3.76 -3.53 2.99
CA ALA A 128 -3.22 -3.17 4.29
C ALA A 128 -3.60 -4.15 5.40
N ILE A 129 -4.83 -4.68 5.41
CA ILE A 129 -5.36 -5.54 6.47
C ILE A 129 -5.37 -7.04 6.12
N SER A 130 -4.98 -7.42 4.91
CA SER A 130 -5.05 -8.80 4.39
C SER A 130 -4.30 -9.82 5.25
N ASN A 131 -3.26 -9.42 5.99
CA ASN A 131 -2.52 -10.29 6.89
C ASN A 131 -3.15 -10.43 8.29
N HIS A 132 -4.33 -9.83 8.54
CA HIS A 132 -4.93 -9.88 9.88
C HIS A 132 -5.39 -11.30 10.25
N SER A 133 -6.33 -11.85 9.50
CA SER A 133 -6.91 -13.19 9.69
C SER A 133 -7.68 -13.61 8.44
N ALA A 134 -7.98 -14.89 8.28
CA ALA A 134 -8.75 -15.40 7.15
C ALA A 134 -10.11 -14.70 6.97
N ALA A 135 -10.81 -14.41 8.05
CA ALA A 135 -12.11 -13.73 8.01
C ALA A 135 -11.97 -12.28 7.52
N VAL A 136 -10.95 -11.55 8.02
CA VAL A 136 -10.69 -10.16 7.63
C VAL A 136 -10.17 -10.10 6.20
N ALA A 137 -9.28 -11.00 5.79
CA ALA A 137 -8.81 -11.10 4.42
C ALA A 137 -9.96 -11.34 3.43
N LYS A 138 -10.85 -12.29 3.74
CA LYS A 138 -12.05 -12.57 2.92
C LYS A 138 -13.00 -11.38 2.84
N PHE A 139 -13.20 -10.66 3.94
CA PHE A 139 -14.04 -9.45 3.94
C PHE A 139 -13.38 -8.33 3.13
N GLY A 140 -12.09 -8.09 3.33
CA GLY A 140 -11.34 -7.07 2.60
C GLY A 140 -11.30 -7.32 1.10
N ASN A 141 -11.14 -8.58 0.68
CA ASN A 141 -11.20 -8.97 -0.73
C ASN A 141 -12.57 -8.64 -1.36
N LYS A 142 -13.68 -8.80 -0.61
CA LYS A 142 -15.00 -8.36 -1.10
C LYS A 142 -15.09 -6.85 -1.28
N LEU A 143 -14.46 -6.06 -0.39
CA LEU A 143 -14.41 -4.61 -0.55
C LEU A 143 -13.64 -4.21 -1.81
N ASP A 144 -12.54 -4.91 -2.10
CA ASP A 144 -11.74 -4.70 -3.31
C ASP A 144 -12.57 -4.93 -4.57
N TYR A 145 -13.29 -6.05 -4.66
CA TYR A 145 -14.20 -6.34 -5.78
C TYR A 145 -15.35 -5.34 -5.91
N VAL A 146 -15.98 -4.94 -4.79
CA VAL A 146 -17.04 -3.92 -4.82
C VAL A 146 -16.52 -2.59 -5.39
N GLY A 147 -15.26 -2.25 -5.13
CA GLY A 147 -14.60 -1.08 -5.69
C GLY A 147 -14.53 -1.09 -7.22
N ILE A 148 -14.46 -2.29 -7.83
CA ILE A 148 -14.43 -2.46 -9.30
C ILE A 148 -15.85 -2.44 -9.90
N GLY A 149 -16.89 -2.57 -9.08
CA GLY A 149 -18.28 -2.53 -9.53
C GLY A 149 -18.85 -3.88 -9.98
N GLU A 150 -18.29 -4.99 -9.48
CA GLU A 150 -18.84 -6.36 -9.65
C GLU A 150 -19.74 -6.78 -8.47
#